data_154be0fba8f96ae0bf12d7b63e5d4afa
#
_entry.id   154be0fba8f96ae0bf12d7b63e5d4afa
#
_cell.length_a   1.000
_cell.length_b   1.000
_cell.length_c   1.000
_cell.angle_alpha   90.00
_cell.angle_beta   90.00
_cell.angle_gamma   90.00
#
_symmetry.space_group_name_H-M   'P 1'
#
loop_
_entity.id
_entity.type
_entity.pdbx_description
1 polymer ?
#
loop_
_entity_poly.entity_id
_entity_poly.type
_entity_poly.pdbx_seq_one_letter_code
_entity_poly.pdbx_strand_id
1 'polypeptide(L)' 'HEIVYNFLIKLGVSSKTAENDSEGIEHHVSDETLKLMKKFK' A
#
# COMPACT_ATOMS: atom_id res chain seq x y z
N HIS A 1 7.16 5.60 2.70
CA HIS A 1 6.60 4.33 2.32
C HIS A 1 5.24 4.08 2.92
N GLU A 2 4.43 5.15 2.92
CA GLU A 2 3.09 5.07 3.48
C GLU A 2 2.02 4.86 2.41
N ILE A 3 2.40 4.95 1.14
CA ILE A 3 1.42 4.85 0.06
C ILE A 3 0.73 3.48 0.05
N VAL A 4 1.52 2.42 0.07
CA VAL A 4 0.96 1.07 0.04
C VAL A 4 0.21 0.78 1.34
N TYR A 5 0.80 1.16 2.47
CA TYR A 5 0.15 0.96 3.75
C TYR A 5 -1.23 1.64 3.79
N ASN A 6 -1.27 2.92 3.40
CA ASN A 6 -2.52 3.66 3.43
C ASN A 6 -3.54 3.09 2.46
N PHE A 7 -3.09 2.62 1.30
CA PHE A 7 -3.98 1.99 0.34
C PHE A 7 -4.61 0.73 0.93
N LEU A 8 -3.80 -0.10 1.61
CA LEU A 8 -4.31 -1.32 2.22
C LEU A 8 -5.31 -1.02 3.33
N ILE A 9 -5.04 0.01 4.12
CA ILE A 9 -5.98 0.42 5.16
C ILE A 9 -7.32 0.83 4.54
N LYS A 10 -7.29 1.54 3.43
CA LYS A 10 -8.53 1.95 2.75
C LYS A 10 -9.32 0.76 2.24
N LEU A 11 -8.64 -0.32 1.87
CA LEU A 11 -9.31 -1.55 1.44
C LEU A 11 -9.98 -2.29 2.60
N GLY A 12 -9.59 -1.98 3.83
CA GLY A 12 -10.13 -2.66 4.99
C GLY A 12 -9.18 -3.65 5.63
N VAL A 13 -7.92 -3.67 5.17
CA VAL A 13 -6.91 -4.56 5.75
C VAL A 13 -6.55 -4.05 7.15
N SER A 14 -6.39 -4.96 8.12
CA SER A 14 -6.03 -4.56 9.47
C SER A 14 -4.65 -3.90 9.47
N SER A 15 -4.41 -3.04 10.47
CA SER A 15 -3.16 -2.27 10.52
C SER A 15 -1.94 -3.18 10.58
N LYS A 16 -2.00 -4.26 11.35
CA LYS A 16 -0.85 -5.16 11.47
C LYS A 16 -0.56 -5.87 10.16
N THR A 17 -1.60 -6.38 9.49
CA THR A 17 -1.43 -7.04 8.20
C THR A 17 -0.96 -6.06 7.15
N ALA A 18 -1.52 -4.85 7.15
CA ALA A 18 -1.11 -3.82 6.19
C ALA A 18 0.36 -3.46 6.38
N GLU A 19 0.82 -3.40 7.63
CA GLU A 19 2.22 -3.10 7.91
C GLU A 19 3.14 -4.18 7.34
N ASN A 20 2.81 -5.44 7.58
CA ASN A 20 3.61 -6.54 7.07
C ASN A 20 3.60 -6.62 5.56
N ASP A 21 2.42 -6.50 4.97
CA ASP A 21 2.27 -6.64 3.52
C ASP A 21 2.92 -5.48 2.78
N SER A 22 2.81 -4.27 3.32
CA SER A 22 3.37 -3.11 2.63
C SER A 22 4.89 -3.19 2.53
N GLU A 23 5.56 -3.77 3.52
CA GLU A 23 7.00 -3.95 3.45
C GLU A 23 7.40 -4.77 2.24
N GLY A 24 6.70 -5.87 1.98
CA GLY A 24 7.00 -6.72 0.84
C GLY A 24 6.62 -6.08 -0.48
N ILE A 25 5.43 -5.50 -0.54
CA ILE A 25 4.91 -4.93 -1.78
C ILE A 25 5.76 -3.77 -2.27
N GLU A 26 6.22 -2.91 -1.35
CA GLU A 26 6.96 -1.70 -1.73
C GLU A 26 8.24 -2.01 -2.50
N HIS A 27 8.81 -3.18 -2.28
CA HIS A 27 10.04 -3.56 -2.98
C HIS A 27 9.80 -4.08 -4.38
N HIS A 28 8.56 -4.33 -4.75
CA HIS A 28 8.25 -4.99 -6.02
C HIS A 28 7.24 -4.24 -6.87
N VAL A 29 6.77 -3.09 -6.41
CA VAL A 29 5.73 -2.35 -7.13
C VAL A 29 6.38 -1.23 -7.95
N SER A 30 5.81 -0.98 -9.13
CA SER A 30 6.34 0.06 -10.02
C SER A 30 5.85 1.44 -9.59
N ASP A 31 6.51 2.48 -10.14
CA ASP A 31 6.10 3.86 -9.87
C ASP A 31 4.68 4.12 -10.34
N GLU A 32 4.32 3.56 -11.49
CA GLU A 32 2.98 3.72 -12.03
C GLU A 32 1.94 3.22 -11.04
N THR A 33 2.17 2.02 -10.50
CA THR A 33 1.24 1.42 -9.55
C THR A 33 1.15 2.25 -8.27
N LEU A 34 2.29 2.74 -7.78
CA LEU A 34 2.30 3.56 -6.57
C LEU A 34 1.49 4.83 -6.77
N LYS A 35 1.61 5.47 -7.94
CA LYS A 35 0.86 6.68 -8.22
C LYS A 35 -0.65 6.43 -8.21
N LEU A 36 -1.06 5.29 -8.77
CA LEU A 36 -2.47 4.95 -8.80
C LEU A 36 -3.01 4.61 -7.41
N MET A 37 -2.20 3.92 -6.62
CA MET A 37 -2.57 3.64 -5.23
C MET A 37 -2.74 4.92 -4.44
N LYS A 38 -1.87 5.90 -4.65
CA LYS A 38 -1.93 7.16 -3.95
C LYS A 38 -3.21 7.93 -4.27
N LYS A 39 -3.70 7.80 -5.50
CA LYS A 39 -4.92 8.48 -5.93
C LYS A 39 -6.19 7.75 -5.51
N PHE A 40 -6.07 6.53 -5.09
CA PHE A 40 -7.23 5.72 -4.72
C PHE A 40 -7.93 6.31 -3.50
N LYS A 41 -9.24 6.45 -3.59
CA LYS A 41 -10.03 7.01 -2.49
C LYS A 41 -11.02 5.95 -1.92
#